data_606a66f618a2d84d43db670bd479aa20
#
_entry.id   606a66f618a2d84d43db670bd479aa20
#
_cell.length_a   1.000
_cell.length_b   1.000
_cell.length_c   1.000
_cell.angle_alpha   90.00
_cell.angle_beta   90.00
_cell.angle_gamma   90.00
#
_symmetry.space_group_name_H-M   'P 1'
#
loop_
_entity.id
_entity.type
_entity.pdbx_description
1 polymer ?
#
loop_
_entity_poly.entity_id
_entity_poly.type
_entity_poly.pdbx_seq_one_letter_code
_entity_poly.pdbx_strand_id
1 'polypeptide(L)'
;MMFLRNAIFAILIVLIKMDASIVDKDLIERINKGEEKAFEVLYNSYFVYLCACANSYIFNPVEAQDIVNETFAKIWYRRGELSFPIHAYLIRAIQNGCLNYLRSLHSRERIIDEYREALL
;
A
#
# COMPACT_ATOMS: atom_id res chain seq x y z
N MET A 1 -5.98 -3.76 24.09
CA MET A 1 -6.21 -4.72 22.97
C MET A 1 -5.73 -4.16 21.64
N MET A 2 -6.11 -2.97 21.24
CA MET A 2 -5.56 -2.29 20.04
C MET A 2 -4.06 -2.07 20.13
N PHE A 3 -3.54 -1.75 21.31
CA PHE A 3 -2.11 -1.54 21.56
C PHE A 3 -1.27 -2.79 21.30
N LEU A 4 -1.74 -3.96 21.79
CA LEU A 4 -1.05 -5.24 21.55
C LEU A 4 -1.08 -5.63 20.06
N ARG A 5 -2.17 -5.36 19.37
CA ARG A 5 -2.28 -5.58 17.92
C ARG A 5 -1.26 -4.76 17.15
N ASN A 6 -1.15 -3.46 17.47
CA ASN A 6 -0.19 -2.57 16.83
C ASN A 6 1.25 -3.00 17.11
N ALA A 7 1.54 -3.45 18.34
CA ALA A 7 2.86 -3.97 18.69
C ALA A 7 3.21 -5.24 17.91
N ILE A 8 2.24 -6.17 17.77
CA ILE A 8 2.42 -7.40 17.00
C ILE A 8 2.66 -7.07 15.52
N PHE A 9 1.89 -6.16 14.94
CA PHE A 9 2.07 -5.73 13.55
C PHE A 9 3.43 -5.05 13.36
N ALA A 10 3.86 -4.19 14.27
CA ALA A 10 5.15 -3.56 14.21
C ALA A 10 6.29 -4.59 14.24
N ILE A 11 6.17 -5.61 15.10
CA ILE A 11 7.13 -6.72 15.17
C ILE A 11 7.11 -7.53 13.88
N LEU A 12 5.92 -7.84 13.33
CA LEU A 12 5.80 -8.57 12.08
C LEU A 12 6.43 -7.81 10.91
N ILE A 13 6.22 -6.50 10.84
CA ILE A 13 6.82 -5.65 9.80
C ILE A 13 8.34 -5.66 9.91
N VAL A 14 8.89 -5.62 11.13
CA VAL A 14 10.33 -5.69 11.36
C VAL A 14 10.87 -7.08 11.02
N LEU A 15 10.12 -8.14 11.31
CA LEU A 15 10.51 -9.52 11.02
C LEU A 15 10.35 -9.91 9.55
N ILE A 16 9.47 -9.24 8.82
CA ILE A 16 9.38 -9.39 7.36
C ILE A 16 10.64 -8.80 6.77
N LYS A 17 11.62 -9.65 6.53
CA LYS A 17 12.87 -9.24 5.87
C LYS A 17 12.56 -8.88 4.43
N MET A 18 12.49 -7.60 4.17
CA MET A 18 12.42 -7.10 2.82
C MET A 18 13.82 -7.07 2.24
N ASP A 19 14.04 -7.81 1.15
CA ASP A 19 15.28 -7.73 0.41
C ASP A 19 15.23 -6.53 -0.54
N ALA A 20 15.56 -5.34 -0.01
CA ALA A 20 15.61 -4.11 -0.79
C ALA A 20 16.91 -3.96 -1.59
N SER A 21 17.87 -4.87 -1.42
CA SER A 21 19.17 -4.79 -2.09
C SER A 21 19.06 -4.92 -3.60
N ILE A 22 18.03 -5.62 -4.09
CA ILE A 22 17.75 -5.80 -5.52
C ILE A 22 17.17 -4.52 -6.13
N VAL A 23 16.52 -3.68 -5.33
CA VAL A 23 15.88 -2.45 -5.79
C VAL A 23 16.89 -1.31 -5.73
N ASP A 24 17.65 -1.17 -6.81
CA ASP A 24 18.68 -0.16 -6.97
C ASP A 24 18.28 0.89 -8.01
N LYS A 25 19.16 1.85 -8.23
CA LYS A 25 18.93 2.93 -9.20
C LYS A 25 18.73 2.41 -10.61
N ASP A 26 19.50 1.39 -11.00
CA ASP A 26 19.37 0.78 -12.34
C ASP A 26 18.00 0.16 -12.54
N LEU A 27 17.48 -0.56 -11.54
CA LEU A 27 16.14 -1.13 -11.62
C LEU A 27 15.07 -0.05 -11.85
N ILE A 28 15.14 1.05 -11.11
CA ILE A 28 14.19 2.15 -11.25
C ILE A 28 14.30 2.78 -12.64
N GLU A 29 15.48 2.97 -13.17
CA GLU A 29 15.67 3.48 -14.53
C GLU A 29 15.07 2.54 -15.58
N ARG A 30 15.21 1.24 -15.41
CA ARG A 30 14.63 0.25 -16.30
C ARG A 30 13.10 0.25 -16.24
N ILE A 31 12.53 0.42 -15.06
CA ILE A 31 11.07 0.57 -14.91
C ILE A 31 10.60 1.83 -15.64
N ASN A 32 11.30 2.94 -15.50
CA ASN A 32 10.97 4.18 -16.17
C ASN A 32 11.00 4.05 -17.70
N LYS A 33 11.82 3.15 -18.23
CA LYS A 33 11.85 2.82 -19.65
C LYS A 33 10.74 1.88 -20.11
N GLY A 34 9.91 1.40 -19.17
CA GLY A 34 8.79 0.52 -19.48
C GLY A 34 9.12 -0.96 -19.47
N GLU A 35 10.19 -1.37 -18.80
CA GLU A 35 10.61 -2.77 -18.74
C GLU A 35 9.77 -3.52 -17.70
N GLU A 36 8.88 -4.39 -18.18
CA GLU A 36 7.93 -5.12 -17.33
C GLU A 36 8.62 -6.01 -16.30
N LYS A 37 9.70 -6.68 -16.69
CA LYS A 37 10.44 -7.56 -15.77
C LYS A 37 11.05 -6.80 -14.61
N ALA A 38 11.52 -5.59 -14.84
CA ALA A 38 12.05 -4.72 -13.78
C ALA A 38 10.94 -4.32 -12.81
N PHE A 39 9.76 -4.00 -13.32
CA PHE A 39 8.59 -3.69 -12.48
C PHE A 39 8.16 -4.92 -11.66
N GLU A 40 8.18 -6.10 -12.25
CA GLU A 40 7.87 -7.35 -11.55
C GLU A 40 8.83 -7.58 -10.38
N VAL A 41 10.11 -7.29 -10.55
CA VAL A 41 11.10 -7.37 -9.45
C VAL A 41 10.72 -6.41 -8.32
N LEU A 42 10.36 -5.18 -8.63
CA LEU A 42 9.93 -4.20 -7.64
C LEU A 42 8.68 -4.69 -6.89
N TYR A 43 7.68 -5.15 -7.63
CA TYR A 43 6.43 -5.68 -7.08
C TYR A 43 6.70 -6.84 -6.12
N ASN A 44 7.45 -7.83 -6.56
CA ASN A 44 7.75 -9.01 -5.74
C ASN A 44 8.58 -8.66 -4.50
N SER A 45 9.46 -7.69 -4.60
CA SER A 45 10.29 -7.26 -3.47
C SER A 45 9.50 -6.55 -2.38
N TYR A 46 8.43 -5.84 -2.75
CA TYR A 46 7.70 -4.98 -1.84
C TYR A 46 6.30 -5.45 -1.46
N PHE A 47 5.72 -6.38 -2.20
CA PHE A 47 4.29 -6.71 -2.08
C PHE A 47 3.91 -7.10 -0.65
N VAL A 48 4.58 -8.10 -0.08
CA VAL A 48 4.24 -8.61 1.26
C VAL A 48 4.44 -7.53 2.32
N TYR A 49 5.55 -6.82 2.23
CA TYR A 49 5.86 -5.73 3.16
C TYR A 49 4.80 -4.63 3.11
N LEU A 50 4.42 -4.19 1.93
CA LEU A 50 3.43 -3.13 1.77
C LEU A 50 2.03 -3.58 2.18
N CYS A 51 1.68 -4.85 1.95
CA CYS A 51 0.43 -5.41 2.46
C CYS A 51 0.38 -5.41 3.99
N ALA A 52 1.48 -5.76 4.64
CA ALA A 52 1.58 -5.68 6.10
C ALA A 52 1.45 -4.23 6.59
N CYS A 53 2.11 -3.28 5.92
CA CYS A 53 1.99 -1.86 6.23
C CYS A 53 0.54 -1.38 6.08
N ALA A 54 -0.11 -1.67 4.97
CA ALA A 54 -1.49 -1.28 4.74
C ALA A 54 -2.43 -1.88 5.78
N ASN A 55 -2.28 -3.17 6.06
CA ASN A 55 -3.10 -3.85 7.05
C ASN A 55 -2.92 -3.31 8.46
N SER A 56 -1.76 -2.75 8.78
CA SER A 56 -1.54 -2.11 10.08
C SER A 56 -2.41 -0.86 10.28
N TYR A 57 -2.84 -0.23 9.20
CA TYR A 57 -3.70 0.96 9.26
C TYR A 57 -5.20 0.62 9.21
N ILE A 58 -5.59 -0.36 8.42
CA ILE A 58 -7.02 -0.62 8.12
C ILE A 58 -7.56 -1.92 8.73
N PHE A 59 -6.71 -2.82 9.22
CA PHE A 59 -7.09 -4.11 9.83
C PHE A 59 -8.04 -4.94 8.94
N ASN A 60 -7.80 -4.92 7.64
CA ASN A 60 -8.55 -5.69 6.66
C ASN A 60 -7.58 -6.21 5.60
N PRO A 61 -7.14 -7.48 5.69
CA PRO A 61 -6.12 -8.01 4.78
C PRO A 61 -6.51 -8.00 3.31
N VAL A 62 -7.79 -8.21 3.01
CA VAL A 62 -8.28 -8.22 1.62
C VAL A 62 -8.19 -6.81 1.02
N GLU A 63 -8.68 -5.82 1.74
CA GLU A 63 -8.60 -4.43 1.30
C GLU A 63 -7.15 -3.93 1.25
N ALA A 64 -6.31 -4.39 2.17
CA ALA A 64 -4.89 -4.06 2.15
C ALA A 64 -4.23 -4.53 0.84
N GLN A 65 -4.50 -5.76 0.41
CA GLN A 65 -4.00 -6.27 -0.87
C GLN A 65 -4.52 -5.44 -2.05
N ASP A 66 -5.80 -5.08 -2.03
CA ASP A 66 -6.39 -4.27 -3.10
C ASP A 66 -5.74 -2.89 -3.18
N ILE A 67 -5.49 -2.26 -2.04
CA ILE A 67 -4.80 -0.96 -1.98
C ILE A 67 -3.39 -1.08 -2.55
N VAL A 68 -2.65 -2.11 -2.18
CA VAL A 68 -1.28 -2.33 -2.68
C VAL A 68 -1.29 -2.56 -4.19
N ASN A 69 -2.17 -3.42 -4.68
CA ASN A 69 -2.27 -3.71 -6.12
C ASN A 69 -2.67 -2.45 -6.91
N GLU A 70 -3.62 -1.68 -6.41
CA GLU A 70 -4.01 -0.42 -7.04
C GLU A 70 -2.87 0.59 -7.06
N THR A 71 -2.10 0.65 -5.97
CA THR A 71 -0.92 1.52 -5.88
C THR A 71 0.12 1.15 -6.94
N PHE A 72 0.43 -0.14 -7.08
CA PHE A 72 1.37 -0.60 -8.11
C PHE A 72 0.85 -0.34 -9.53
N ALA A 73 -0.45 -0.51 -9.75
CA ALA A 73 -1.04 -0.19 -11.06
C ALA A 73 -0.87 1.29 -11.40
N LYS A 74 -1.07 2.18 -10.45
CA LYS A 74 -0.86 3.63 -10.64
C LYS A 74 0.62 3.94 -10.88
N ILE A 75 1.53 3.28 -10.18
CA ILE A 75 2.97 3.44 -10.39
C ILE A 75 3.36 3.03 -11.80
N TRP A 76 2.88 1.90 -12.27
CA TRP A 76 3.15 1.44 -13.64
C TRP A 76 2.59 2.40 -14.67
N TYR A 77 1.39 2.91 -14.45
CA TYR A 77 0.76 3.88 -15.35
C TYR A 77 1.57 5.18 -15.45
N ARG A 78 2.16 5.62 -14.33
CA ARG A 78 2.98 6.83 -14.25
C ARG A 78 4.48 6.58 -14.44
N ARG A 79 4.87 5.42 -14.92
CA ARG A 79 6.29 5.11 -15.13
C ARG A 79 6.94 6.15 -16.04
N GLY A 80 8.23 6.38 -15.84
CA GLY A 80 8.98 7.43 -16.49
C GLY A 80 9.37 8.55 -15.55
N GLU A 81 8.68 8.67 -14.41
CA GLU A 81 8.88 9.74 -13.41
C GLU A 81 9.38 9.23 -12.07
N LEU A 82 9.64 7.93 -11.95
CA LEU A 82 10.08 7.35 -10.68
C LEU A 82 11.52 7.76 -10.37
N SER A 83 11.78 8.06 -9.09
CA SER A 83 13.10 8.42 -8.60
C SER A 83 13.62 7.39 -7.60
N PHE A 84 14.92 7.20 -7.58
CA PHE A 84 15.58 6.40 -6.56
C PHE A 84 16.12 7.34 -5.46
N PRO A 85 15.97 7.00 -4.16
CA PRO A 85 15.35 5.81 -3.60
C PRO A 85 13.82 5.87 -3.62
N ILE A 86 13.18 4.70 -3.77
CA ILE A 86 11.72 4.61 -3.96
C ILE A 86 10.94 4.27 -2.69
N HIS A 87 11.63 3.84 -1.63
CA HIS A 87 10.99 3.29 -0.42
C HIS A 87 9.99 4.27 0.21
N ALA A 88 10.41 5.51 0.47
CA ALA A 88 9.56 6.52 1.10
C ALA A 88 8.35 6.86 0.23
N TYR A 89 8.54 6.88 -1.08
CA TYR A 89 7.45 7.10 -2.04
C TYR A 89 6.40 5.99 -1.95
N LEU A 90 6.83 4.73 -1.91
CA LEU A 90 5.92 3.59 -1.80
C LEU A 90 5.12 3.63 -0.48
N ILE A 91 5.79 3.89 0.64
CA ILE A 91 5.14 3.97 1.95
C ILE A 91 4.10 5.09 1.95
N ARG A 92 4.44 6.25 1.42
CA ARG A 92 3.50 7.38 1.35
C ARG A 92 2.30 7.07 0.46
N ALA A 93 2.53 6.42 -0.66
CA ALA A 93 1.43 6.01 -1.55
C ALA A 93 0.47 5.04 -0.87
N ILE A 94 0.99 4.08 -0.10
CA ILE A 94 0.18 3.15 0.68
C ILE A 94 -0.60 3.89 1.78
N GLN A 95 0.04 4.78 2.51
CA GLN A 95 -0.64 5.60 3.53
C GLN A 95 -1.79 6.40 2.93
N ASN A 96 -1.57 7.02 1.78
CA ASN A 96 -2.60 7.78 1.07
C ASN A 96 -3.76 6.89 0.63
N GLY A 97 -3.45 5.69 0.13
CA GLY A 97 -4.47 4.72 -0.27
C GLY A 97 -5.32 4.26 0.92
N CYS A 98 -4.68 3.97 2.05
CA CYS A 98 -5.37 3.60 3.28
C CYS A 98 -6.26 4.74 3.80
N LEU A 99 -5.74 5.97 3.79
CA LEU A 99 -6.50 7.13 4.22
C LEU A 99 -7.74 7.35 3.33
N ASN A 100 -7.60 7.22 2.02
CA ASN A 100 -8.73 7.31 1.09
C ASN A 100 -9.78 6.22 1.34
N TYR A 101 -9.33 5.00 1.61
CA TYR A 101 -10.23 3.90 1.97
C TYR A 101 -11.01 4.22 3.24
N LEU A 102 -10.34 4.69 4.30
CA LEU A 102 -10.99 5.02 5.57
C LEU A 102 -11.99 6.17 5.41
N ARG A 103 -11.67 7.18 4.60
CA ARG A 103 -12.58 8.27 4.28
C ARG A 103 -13.82 7.78 3.53
N SER A 104 -13.64 6.89 2.56
CA SER A 104 -14.73 6.27 1.81
C SER A 104 -15.64 5.45 2.72
N LEU A 105 -15.06 4.68 3.62
CA LEU A 105 -15.80 3.88 4.59
C LEU A 105 -16.64 4.77 5.52
N HIS A 106 -16.05 5.84 6.03
CA HIS A 106 -16.75 6.81 6.88
C HIS A 106 -17.93 7.47 6.14
N SER A 107 -17.74 7.84 4.89
CA SER A 107 -18.81 8.42 4.07
C SER A 107 -19.97 7.44 3.85
N ARG A 108 -19.66 6.17 3.63
CA ARG A 108 -20.69 5.12 3.49
C ARG A 108 -21.48 4.93 4.77
N GLU A 109 -20.82 4.91 5.92
CA GLU A 109 -21.46 4.79 7.22
C GLU A 109 -22.41 5.96 7.48
N ARG A 110 -21.99 7.17 7.16
CA ARG A 110 -22.83 8.37 7.30
C ARG A 110 -24.08 8.29 6.42
N ILE A 111 -23.96 7.86 5.17
CA ILE A 111 -25.09 7.70 4.26
C ILE A 111 -26.06 6.65 4.79
N ILE A 112 -25.56 5.54 5.30
CA ILE A 112 -26.40 4.48 5.88
C ILE A 112 -27.16 5.01 7.10
N ASP A 113 -26.49 5.77 7.97
CA ASP A 113 -27.13 6.36 9.16
C ASP A 113 -28.23 7.36 8.78
N GLU A 114 -27.96 8.22 7.80
CA GLU A 114 -28.96 9.16 7.26
C GLU A 114 -30.18 8.42 6.69
N TYR A 115 -29.94 7.33 5.96
CA TYR A 115 -30.99 6.50 5.40
C TYR A 115 -31.81 5.82 6.48
N ARG A 116 -31.13 5.33 7.52
CA ARG A 116 -31.79 4.67 8.65
C ARG A 116 -32.69 5.65 9.40
N GLU A 117 -32.23 6.88 9.65
CA GLU A 117 -33.02 7.94 10.29
C GLU A 117 -34.23 8.30 9.45
N ALA A 118 -34.09 8.37 8.11
CA ALA A 118 -35.18 8.70 7.23
C ALA A 118 -36.29 7.61 7.22
N LEU A 119 -35.92 6.35 7.50
CA LEU A 119 -36.87 5.23 7.54
C LEU A 119 -37.57 5.05 8.89
N LEU A 120 -37.05 5.66 9.94
CA LEU A 120 -37.64 5.62 11.27
C LEU A 120 -38.59 6.79 11.48
#